data_ab887f6980d005781bb07ee633b14870
#
_entry.id   ab887f6980d005781bb07ee633b14870
#
_cell.length_a   1.000
_cell.length_b   1.000
_cell.length_c   1.000
_cell.angle_alpha   90.00
_cell.angle_beta   90.00
_cell.angle_gamma   90.00
#
_symmetry.space_group_name_H-M   'P 1'
#
loop_
_entity.id
_entity.type
_entity.pdbx_description
1 polymer ?
#
loop_
_entity_poly.entity_id
_entity_poly.type
_entity_poly.pdbx_seq_one_letter_code
_entity_poly.pdbx_strand_id
1 'polypeptide(L)'
;MRLMRNKFHRRFFNTSALCALAAITAIPASAQTVPPANGESAKASAPLVVKDEAGRTVEVPQPLRRIISLAPSVTETIYALGAQDRLVADTDACNYPPAAQKLPKVGGPFTPNLEVIVALKPDLVVVAANSGNRKETADALDLLHVPTYATNAKTVDEVLISIARLGDVLGAGEQGRALSESLRTRLQDLHRRLENITPTRVFFVVWHEPLMSIGQDTYIADAMRRAGAESVIPTREGYPRVSWEEVVRAQPEYIVFGSAHPEEITAMMAEMRNLPGWRDLKAVEENKIVIISDAINGPAPRIVDAIEELARHLHPEAFVEAPRAAAGVAHPMIGLAASAMSRAPENAP
;
A
#
# COMPACT_ATOMS: atom_id res chain seq x y z
N MET A 1 -7.48 -19.38 48.69
CA MET A 1 -8.39 -20.26 49.46
C MET A 1 -9.61 -20.60 48.59
N ARG A 2 -9.85 -21.87 48.44
CA ARG A 2 -10.86 -22.62 47.69
C ARG A 2 -10.48 -23.06 46.27
N LEU A 3 -10.01 -24.30 46.27
CA LEU A 3 -10.03 -25.28 45.17
C LEU A 3 -11.47 -25.59 44.73
N MET A 4 -11.67 -25.82 43.44
CA MET A 4 -12.69 -26.75 42.97
C MET A 4 -12.16 -27.63 41.85
N ARG A 5 -12.03 -28.91 42.19
CA ARG A 5 -11.81 -30.10 41.38
C ARG A 5 -13.14 -30.44 40.69
N ASN A 6 -13.13 -30.83 39.42
CA ASN A 6 -14.17 -31.71 38.86
C ASN A 6 -13.54 -32.59 37.75
N LYS A 7 -13.33 -33.75 38.02
CA LYS A 7 -13.92 -35.10 37.87
C LYS A 7 -14.03 -35.55 36.41
N PHE A 8 -13.16 -36.50 36.14
CA PHE A 8 -13.20 -37.55 35.14
C PHE A 8 -14.60 -38.21 34.99
N HIS A 9 -15.00 -38.48 33.73
CA HIS A 9 -15.91 -39.59 33.41
C HIS A 9 -15.36 -40.38 32.23
N ARG A 10 -14.81 -41.55 32.56
CA ARG A 10 -14.61 -42.70 31.67
C ARG A 10 -15.97 -43.34 31.44
N ARG A 11 -16.33 -43.67 30.18
CA ARG A 11 -17.29 -44.69 29.86
C ARG A 11 -16.65 -45.68 28.86
N PHE A 12 -16.39 -46.86 29.38
CA PHE A 12 -16.20 -48.10 28.62
C PHE A 12 -17.56 -48.54 28.05
N PHE A 13 -17.59 -48.99 26.82
CA PHE A 13 -18.55 -49.98 26.38
C PHE A 13 -17.89 -50.98 25.44
N ASN A 14 -18.25 -52.23 25.69
CA ASN A 14 -17.64 -53.51 25.34
C ASN A 14 -18.40 -54.15 24.16
N THR A 15 -17.67 -54.85 23.32
CA THR A 15 -17.98 -56.11 22.59
C THR A 15 -19.29 -56.25 21.81
N SER A 16 -19.17 -56.62 20.52
CA SER A 16 -19.59 -57.99 20.08
C SER A 16 -19.13 -58.28 18.65
N ALA A 17 -18.46 -59.37 18.50
CA ALA A 17 -18.04 -59.96 17.25
C ALA A 17 -19.24 -60.59 16.50
N LEU A 18 -19.30 -60.41 15.19
CA LEU A 18 -20.10 -61.28 14.31
C LEU A 18 -19.28 -61.59 13.06
N CYS A 19 -18.83 -62.84 12.97
CA CYS A 19 -18.21 -63.44 11.78
C CYS A 19 -19.28 -63.63 10.69
N ALA A 20 -19.08 -63.04 9.53
CA ALA A 20 -19.76 -63.41 8.31
C ALA A 20 -18.72 -63.83 7.27
N LEU A 21 -18.69 -65.14 6.96
CA LEU A 21 -17.94 -65.75 5.85
C LEU A 21 -18.55 -65.24 4.52
N ALA A 22 -17.79 -64.50 3.73
CA ALA A 22 -18.15 -64.20 2.34
C ALA A 22 -17.06 -64.77 1.42
N ALA A 23 -17.50 -65.62 0.48
CA ALA A 23 -16.69 -66.27 -0.51
C ALA A 23 -15.97 -65.29 -1.44
N ILE A 24 -14.65 -65.41 -1.54
CA ILE A 24 -13.81 -64.61 -2.44
C ILE A 24 -13.83 -65.29 -3.81
N THR A 25 -14.51 -64.71 -4.79
CA THR A 25 -14.33 -65.01 -6.21
C THR A 25 -13.14 -64.19 -6.72
N ALA A 26 -12.07 -64.88 -7.08
CA ALA A 26 -10.87 -64.27 -7.67
C ALA A 26 -11.17 -63.76 -9.09
N ILE A 27 -11.11 -62.47 -9.28
CA ILE A 27 -11.05 -61.81 -10.60
C ILE A 27 -9.57 -61.62 -10.96
N PRO A 28 -9.10 -62.03 -12.16
CA PRO A 28 -7.71 -61.80 -12.52
C PRO A 28 -7.43 -60.29 -12.69
N ALA A 29 -6.52 -59.78 -11.90
CA ALA A 29 -6.03 -58.40 -12.02
C ALA A 29 -5.16 -58.30 -13.28
N SER A 30 -5.68 -57.63 -14.30
CA SER A 30 -4.87 -57.15 -15.41
C SER A 30 -3.97 -56.04 -14.87
N ALA A 31 -2.67 -56.31 -14.78
CA ALA A 31 -1.67 -55.32 -14.44
C ALA A 31 -1.62 -54.22 -15.54
N GLN A 32 -2.32 -53.15 -15.33
CA GLN A 32 -2.08 -51.89 -16.08
C GLN A 32 -0.77 -51.32 -15.57
N THR A 33 0.27 -51.40 -16.37
CA THR A 33 1.52 -50.66 -16.18
C THR A 33 1.18 -49.18 -16.28
N VAL A 34 1.08 -48.50 -15.13
CA VAL A 34 1.07 -47.05 -15.04
C VAL A 34 2.43 -46.57 -15.56
N PRO A 35 2.49 -45.77 -16.64
CA PRO A 35 3.76 -45.20 -17.06
C PRO A 35 4.30 -44.32 -15.89
N PRO A 36 5.63 -44.32 -15.66
CA PRO A 36 6.21 -43.49 -14.65
C PRO A 36 5.81 -42.04 -14.97
N ALA A 37 5.19 -41.37 -14.02
CA ALA A 37 4.99 -39.92 -14.10
C ALA A 37 6.38 -39.31 -14.33
N ASN A 38 6.60 -38.80 -15.53
CA ASN A 38 7.75 -37.99 -15.84
C ASN A 38 7.67 -36.78 -14.91
N GLY A 39 8.28 -36.90 -13.74
CA GLY A 39 8.67 -35.74 -12.95
C GLY A 39 9.68 -34.99 -13.78
N GLU A 40 9.21 -34.05 -14.56
CA GLU A 40 10.07 -33.01 -15.10
C GLU A 40 10.67 -32.29 -13.88
N SER A 41 11.85 -32.77 -13.49
CA SER A 41 12.74 -32.03 -12.61
C SER A 41 12.99 -30.68 -13.32
N ALA A 42 12.25 -29.65 -12.92
CA ALA A 42 12.44 -28.30 -13.45
C ALA A 42 13.93 -28.01 -13.35
N LYS A 43 14.62 -27.97 -14.50
CA LYS A 43 16.03 -27.62 -14.59
C LYS A 43 16.22 -26.34 -13.79
N ALA A 44 17.04 -26.39 -12.74
CA ALA A 44 17.44 -25.19 -12.02
C ALA A 44 18.04 -24.24 -13.06
N SER A 45 17.37 -23.12 -13.31
CA SER A 45 17.91 -22.05 -14.14
C SER A 45 18.98 -21.32 -13.34
N ALA A 46 19.92 -20.66 -14.04
CA ALA A 46 20.91 -19.85 -13.37
C ALA A 46 20.22 -18.79 -12.48
N PRO A 47 20.80 -18.47 -11.31
CA PRO A 47 20.26 -17.44 -10.44
C PRO A 47 20.24 -16.07 -11.17
N LEU A 48 19.25 -15.26 -10.86
CA LEU A 48 19.19 -13.87 -11.33
C LEU A 48 20.08 -13.03 -10.42
N VAL A 49 21.13 -12.42 -10.98
CA VAL A 49 22.02 -11.51 -10.25
C VAL A 49 21.53 -10.09 -10.42
N VAL A 50 21.14 -9.44 -9.32
CA VAL A 50 20.61 -8.06 -9.32
C VAL A 50 21.32 -7.22 -8.28
N LYS A 51 21.27 -5.90 -8.47
CA LYS A 51 21.64 -4.93 -7.44
C LYS A 51 20.37 -4.45 -6.74
N ASP A 52 20.29 -4.62 -5.42
CA ASP A 52 19.16 -4.14 -4.64
C ASP A 52 19.23 -2.60 -4.45
N GLU A 53 18.18 -2.03 -3.83
CA GLU A 53 18.10 -0.58 -3.66
C GLU A 53 18.94 -0.05 -2.49
N ALA A 54 19.52 -0.93 -1.68
CA ALA A 54 20.56 -0.61 -0.71
C ALA A 54 21.98 -0.69 -1.31
N GLY A 55 22.08 -1.05 -2.60
CA GLY A 55 23.34 -1.12 -3.35
C GLY A 55 24.10 -2.45 -3.24
N ARG A 56 23.49 -3.51 -2.63
CA ARG A 56 24.07 -4.83 -2.49
C ARG A 56 23.81 -5.67 -3.74
N THR A 57 24.76 -6.54 -4.09
CA THR A 57 24.53 -7.55 -5.13
C THR A 57 23.85 -8.75 -4.52
N VAL A 58 22.71 -9.17 -5.08
CA VAL A 58 21.87 -10.27 -4.60
C VAL A 58 21.73 -11.33 -5.69
N GLU A 59 22.01 -12.57 -5.34
CA GLU A 59 21.75 -13.73 -6.20
C GLU A 59 20.37 -14.31 -5.84
N VAL A 60 19.39 -14.11 -6.72
CA VAL A 60 18.02 -14.57 -6.53
C VAL A 60 17.84 -15.93 -7.20
N PRO A 61 17.59 -17.03 -6.46
CA PRO A 61 17.38 -18.34 -7.01
C PRO A 61 16.22 -18.38 -8.01
N GLN A 62 16.37 -19.21 -9.06
CA GLN A 62 15.32 -19.40 -10.05
C GLN A 62 14.98 -20.90 -10.21
N PRO A 63 13.70 -21.28 -10.32
CA PRO A 63 12.50 -20.44 -10.19
C PRO A 63 12.24 -20.01 -8.74
N LEU A 64 11.82 -18.76 -8.55
CA LEU A 64 11.46 -18.22 -7.24
C LEU A 64 10.08 -18.76 -6.80
N ARG A 65 10.01 -19.50 -5.70
CA ARG A 65 8.79 -20.19 -5.23
C ARG A 65 8.35 -19.79 -3.83
N ARG A 66 9.28 -19.36 -2.97
CA ARG A 66 9.05 -19.10 -1.56
C ARG A 66 9.59 -17.74 -1.17
N ILE A 67 8.69 -16.77 -1.02
CA ILE A 67 9.03 -15.39 -0.69
C ILE A 67 8.56 -15.11 0.74
N ILE A 68 9.36 -14.39 1.51
CA ILE A 68 8.93 -13.79 2.79
C ILE A 68 9.03 -12.28 2.65
N SER A 69 7.98 -11.59 3.07
CA SER A 69 7.94 -10.13 3.14
C SER A 69 8.14 -9.67 4.59
N LEU A 70 9.07 -8.73 4.83
CA LEU A 70 9.32 -8.18 6.15
C LEU A 70 8.74 -6.77 6.36
N ALA A 71 7.90 -6.29 5.44
CA ALA A 71 7.24 -4.99 5.60
C ALA A 71 5.86 -4.95 4.93
N PRO A 72 4.89 -4.19 5.48
CA PRO A 72 3.58 -4.02 4.88
C PRO A 72 3.62 -3.52 3.42
N SER A 73 4.47 -2.54 3.12
CA SER A 73 4.64 -1.99 1.77
C SER A 73 5.13 -3.02 0.76
N VAL A 74 6.02 -3.91 1.18
CA VAL A 74 6.53 -5.02 0.36
C VAL A 74 5.42 -6.04 0.11
N THR A 75 4.70 -6.45 1.16
CA THR A 75 3.54 -7.37 1.05
C THR A 75 2.52 -6.83 0.06
N GLU A 76 2.12 -5.57 0.21
CA GLU A 76 1.17 -4.91 -0.68
C GLU A 76 1.66 -4.92 -2.13
N THR A 77 2.93 -4.58 -2.36
CA THR A 77 3.52 -4.57 -3.70
C THR A 77 3.54 -5.97 -4.32
N ILE A 78 3.88 -7.03 -3.55
CA ILE A 78 3.85 -8.41 -4.02
C ILE A 78 2.44 -8.82 -4.47
N TYR A 79 1.41 -8.44 -3.71
CA TYR A 79 0.01 -8.68 -4.09
C TYR A 79 -0.38 -7.89 -5.35
N ALA A 80 -0.01 -6.62 -5.44
CA ALA A 80 -0.30 -5.78 -6.60
C ALA A 80 0.38 -6.28 -7.90
N LEU A 81 1.52 -6.97 -7.77
CA LEU A 81 2.24 -7.62 -8.86
C LEU A 81 1.67 -9.00 -9.24
N GLY A 82 0.65 -9.51 -8.52
CA GLY A 82 0.11 -10.85 -8.76
C GLY A 82 1.04 -11.98 -8.35
N ALA A 83 2.00 -11.74 -7.45
CA ALA A 83 3.00 -12.70 -7.01
C ALA A 83 2.69 -13.36 -5.66
N GLN A 84 1.50 -13.12 -5.10
CA GLN A 84 1.08 -13.55 -3.76
C GLN A 84 1.09 -15.07 -3.55
N ASP A 85 0.90 -15.89 -4.58
CA ASP A 85 0.90 -17.34 -4.46
C ASP A 85 2.25 -17.92 -4.02
N ARG A 86 3.31 -17.11 -4.15
CA ARG A 86 4.67 -17.44 -3.71
C ARG A 86 5.00 -16.89 -2.33
N LEU A 87 4.14 -16.02 -1.77
CA LEU A 87 4.35 -15.43 -0.46
C LEU A 87 3.97 -16.43 0.63
N VAL A 88 4.97 -16.94 1.35
CA VAL A 88 4.79 -18.00 2.35
C VAL A 88 4.66 -17.48 3.77
N ALA A 89 5.11 -16.26 4.04
CA ALA A 89 4.96 -15.58 5.32
C ALA A 89 5.19 -14.07 5.18
N ASP A 90 4.70 -13.33 6.16
CA ASP A 90 4.92 -11.89 6.30
C ASP A 90 5.01 -11.46 7.78
N THR A 91 5.03 -10.16 8.10
CA THR A 91 5.10 -9.65 9.47
C THR A 91 3.72 -9.43 10.09
N ASP A 92 3.69 -9.32 11.44
CA ASP A 92 2.47 -9.04 12.21
C ASP A 92 1.79 -7.71 11.77
N ALA A 93 2.54 -6.77 11.21
CA ALA A 93 2.05 -5.49 10.73
C ALA A 93 1.42 -5.54 9.32
N CYS A 94 1.52 -6.68 8.60
CA CYS A 94 0.99 -6.83 7.25
C CYS A 94 -0.52 -7.13 7.30
N ASN A 95 -1.34 -6.08 7.19
CA ASN A 95 -2.80 -6.12 7.28
C ASN A 95 -3.51 -5.90 5.94
N TYR A 96 -2.78 -5.48 4.90
CA TYR A 96 -3.32 -5.23 3.57
C TYR A 96 -2.55 -6.00 2.47
N PRO A 97 -3.28 -6.57 1.46
CA PRO A 97 -4.73 -6.71 1.43
C PRO A 97 -5.23 -7.69 2.54
N PRO A 98 -6.55 -7.79 2.80
CA PRO A 98 -7.06 -8.66 3.87
C PRO A 98 -6.60 -10.12 3.79
N ALA A 99 -6.25 -10.59 2.59
CA ALA A 99 -5.70 -11.94 2.39
C ALA A 99 -4.33 -12.13 3.07
N ALA A 100 -3.51 -11.08 3.20
CA ALA A 100 -2.21 -11.13 3.86
C ALA A 100 -2.31 -11.48 5.35
N GLN A 101 -3.42 -11.11 6.02
CA GLN A 101 -3.64 -11.42 7.44
C GLN A 101 -3.70 -12.93 7.72
N LYS A 102 -3.95 -13.75 6.70
CA LYS A 102 -4.04 -15.22 6.81
C LYS A 102 -2.68 -15.92 6.68
N LEU A 103 -1.65 -15.20 6.28
CA LEU A 103 -0.31 -15.76 6.13
C LEU A 103 0.34 -16.05 7.48
N PRO A 104 1.22 -17.06 7.58
CA PRO A 104 2.11 -17.25 8.72
C PRO A 104 2.88 -15.97 9.02
N LYS A 105 3.01 -15.64 10.32
CA LYS A 105 3.71 -14.42 10.76
C LYS A 105 5.12 -14.75 11.25
N VAL A 106 6.07 -13.89 10.86
CA VAL A 106 7.48 -14.01 11.26
C VAL A 106 7.89 -12.96 12.31
N GLY A 107 6.92 -12.40 13.04
CA GLY A 107 7.14 -11.36 14.03
C GLY A 107 7.01 -9.94 13.47
N GLY A 108 7.41 -8.95 14.27
CA GLY A 108 7.29 -7.53 13.89
C GLY A 108 8.32 -7.08 12.84
N PRO A 109 8.05 -6.00 12.10
CA PRO A 109 8.95 -5.51 11.06
C PRO A 109 10.30 -5.02 11.61
N PHE A 110 10.33 -4.53 12.84
CA PHE A 110 11.58 -4.07 13.51
C PHE A 110 12.38 -5.20 14.16
N THR A 111 11.72 -6.30 14.52
CA THR A 111 12.29 -7.44 15.23
C THR A 111 11.71 -8.75 14.73
N PRO A 112 11.97 -9.11 13.45
CA PRO A 112 11.48 -10.38 12.91
C PRO A 112 12.20 -11.56 13.58
N ASN A 113 11.52 -12.70 13.66
CA ASN A 113 12.07 -13.94 14.18
C ASN A 113 12.87 -14.68 13.10
N LEU A 114 14.20 -14.55 13.15
CA LEU A 114 15.11 -15.14 12.16
C LEU A 114 15.06 -16.67 12.14
N GLU A 115 14.81 -17.32 13.28
CA GLU A 115 14.69 -18.78 13.34
C GLU A 115 13.47 -19.27 12.56
N VAL A 116 12.33 -18.58 12.72
CA VAL A 116 11.11 -18.88 11.95
C VAL A 116 11.34 -18.64 10.46
N ILE A 117 12.02 -17.54 10.10
CA ILE A 117 12.33 -17.24 8.68
C ILE A 117 13.15 -18.38 8.07
N VAL A 118 14.25 -18.78 8.72
CA VAL A 118 15.13 -19.87 8.24
C VAL A 118 14.38 -21.20 8.17
N ALA A 119 13.55 -21.52 9.17
CA ALA A 119 12.76 -22.77 9.19
C ALA A 119 11.76 -22.85 8.02
N LEU A 120 11.27 -21.69 7.54
CA LEU A 120 10.38 -21.61 6.37
C LEU A 120 11.12 -21.82 5.03
N LYS A 121 12.46 -21.87 5.03
CA LYS A 121 13.30 -22.09 3.84
C LYS A 121 12.88 -21.21 2.66
N PRO A 122 12.94 -19.87 2.80
CA PRO A 122 12.60 -18.96 1.70
C PRO A 122 13.67 -19.01 0.61
N ASP A 123 13.25 -18.82 -0.64
CA ASP A 123 14.15 -18.55 -1.75
C ASP A 123 14.60 -17.07 -1.75
N LEU A 124 13.74 -16.18 -1.23
CA LEU A 124 14.00 -14.75 -1.13
C LEU A 124 13.27 -14.16 0.06
N VAL A 125 13.96 -13.33 0.82
CA VAL A 125 13.35 -12.40 1.80
C VAL A 125 13.42 -11.00 1.21
N VAL A 126 12.28 -10.28 1.23
CA VAL A 126 12.24 -8.88 0.78
C VAL A 126 12.05 -7.97 2.00
N VAL A 127 12.94 -7.00 2.15
CA VAL A 127 12.96 -6.02 3.26
C VAL A 127 12.73 -4.61 2.72
N ALA A 128 12.20 -3.71 3.57
CA ALA A 128 12.09 -2.29 3.27
C ALA A 128 13.04 -1.50 4.17
N ALA A 129 14.19 -1.10 3.63
CA ALA A 129 15.27 -0.46 4.38
C ALA A 129 14.91 0.94 4.93
N ASN A 130 13.94 1.61 4.31
CA ASN A 130 13.48 2.96 4.68
C ASN A 130 12.20 2.99 5.54
N SER A 131 11.57 1.84 5.80
CA SER A 131 10.26 1.82 6.46
C SER A 131 10.09 0.69 7.47
N GLY A 132 11.11 0.47 8.31
CA GLY A 132 10.96 -0.42 9.46
C GLY A 132 12.00 -1.50 9.60
N ASN A 133 12.56 -2.03 8.51
CA ASN A 133 13.56 -3.06 8.63
C ASN A 133 14.93 -2.45 8.92
N ARG A 134 15.57 -2.97 9.95
CA ARG A 134 16.92 -2.53 10.32
C ARG A 134 17.95 -3.18 9.38
N LYS A 135 19.05 -2.47 9.12
CA LYS A 135 20.16 -3.01 8.33
C LYS A 135 20.69 -4.32 8.93
N GLU A 136 20.74 -4.40 10.26
CA GLU A 136 21.19 -5.58 11.01
C GLU A 136 20.36 -6.82 10.71
N THR A 137 19.06 -6.66 10.39
CA THR A 137 18.20 -7.78 9.99
C THR A 137 18.66 -8.37 8.65
N ALA A 138 18.94 -7.51 7.67
CA ALA A 138 19.43 -7.95 6.38
C ALA A 138 20.83 -8.59 6.49
N ASP A 139 21.73 -7.97 7.26
CA ASP A 139 23.08 -8.50 7.51
C ASP A 139 23.04 -9.87 8.21
N ALA A 140 22.12 -10.07 9.17
CA ALA A 140 21.94 -11.35 9.86
C ALA A 140 21.38 -12.44 8.93
N LEU A 141 20.47 -12.10 8.03
CA LEU A 141 19.96 -13.02 7.01
C LEU A 141 21.05 -13.42 6.00
N ASP A 142 21.90 -12.48 5.60
CA ASP A 142 23.04 -12.75 4.73
C ASP A 142 24.03 -13.73 5.39
N LEU A 143 24.31 -13.58 6.70
CA LEU A 143 25.14 -14.52 7.46
C LEU A 143 24.53 -15.92 7.56
N LEU A 144 23.20 -16.03 7.49
CA LEU A 144 22.46 -17.29 7.47
C LEU A 144 22.26 -17.83 6.04
N HIS A 145 22.91 -17.22 5.04
CA HIS A 145 22.83 -17.56 3.62
C HIS A 145 21.39 -17.53 3.07
N VAL A 146 20.55 -16.64 3.59
CA VAL A 146 19.19 -16.38 3.09
C VAL A 146 19.23 -15.22 2.12
N PRO A 147 18.95 -15.41 0.81
CA PRO A 147 18.93 -14.32 -0.15
C PRO A 147 17.97 -13.21 0.28
N THR A 148 18.48 -11.97 0.37
CA THR A 148 17.70 -10.84 0.89
C THR A 148 17.79 -9.67 -0.07
N TYR A 149 16.63 -9.19 -0.56
CA TYR A 149 16.49 -8.02 -1.44
C TYR A 149 15.91 -6.84 -0.65
N ALA A 150 16.59 -5.69 -0.70
CA ALA A 150 16.13 -4.48 -0.02
C ALA A 150 15.48 -3.50 -1.01
N THR A 151 14.27 -3.02 -0.68
CA THR A 151 13.68 -1.80 -1.26
C THR A 151 14.05 -0.60 -0.40
N ASN A 152 14.22 0.59 -1.00
CA ASN A 152 14.68 1.80 -0.28
C ASN A 152 14.23 3.12 -0.94
N ALA A 153 12.99 3.21 -1.36
CA ALA A 153 12.46 4.41 -1.99
C ALA A 153 12.34 5.58 -1.00
N LYS A 154 12.88 6.76 -1.34
CA LYS A 154 12.83 8.00 -0.55
C LYS A 154 11.89 9.05 -1.14
N THR A 155 11.49 8.88 -2.37
CA THR A 155 10.53 9.74 -3.08
C THR A 155 9.42 8.90 -3.70
N VAL A 156 8.32 9.51 -4.07
CA VAL A 156 7.21 8.83 -4.74
C VAL A 156 7.65 8.29 -6.11
N ASP A 157 8.50 9.00 -6.85
CA ASP A 157 9.05 8.48 -8.11
C ASP A 157 9.90 7.24 -7.89
N GLU A 158 10.70 7.21 -6.83
CA GLU A 158 11.47 6.02 -6.45
C GLU A 158 10.56 4.85 -6.04
N VAL A 159 9.39 5.11 -5.41
CA VAL A 159 8.38 4.06 -5.15
C VAL A 159 7.93 3.43 -6.46
N LEU A 160 7.61 4.23 -7.49
CA LEU A 160 7.20 3.71 -8.79
C LEU A 160 8.32 2.90 -9.47
N ILE A 161 9.56 3.35 -9.36
CA ILE A 161 10.73 2.61 -9.86
C ILE A 161 10.91 1.31 -9.09
N SER A 162 10.77 1.34 -7.77
CA SER A 162 10.89 0.16 -6.89
C SER A 162 9.85 -0.90 -7.23
N ILE A 163 8.60 -0.52 -7.52
CA ILE A 163 7.52 -1.43 -7.97
C ILE A 163 7.95 -2.17 -9.25
N ALA A 164 8.48 -1.44 -10.24
CA ALA A 164 8.91 -2.05 -11.50
C ALA A 164 10.11 -2.99 -11.29
N ARG A 165 11.11 -2.58 -10.50
CA ARG A 165 12.29 -3.40 -10.17
C ARG A 165 11.94 -4.65 -9.39
N LEU A 166 11.07 -4.53 -8.37
CA LEU A 166 10.61 -5.70 -7.63
C LEU A 166 9.82 -6.64 -8.55
N GLY A 167 9.04 -6.10 -9.50
CA GLY A 167 8.40 -6.89 -10.55
C GLY A 167 9.42 -7.72 -11.35
N ASP A 168 10.53 -7.12 -11.80
CA ASP A 168 11.57 -7.84 -12.53
C ASP A 168 12.22 -8.94 -11.66
N VAL A 169 12.55 -8.64 -10.39
CA VAL A 169 13.11 -9.61 -9.42
C VAL A 169 12.17 -10.79 -9.20
N LEU A 170 10.88 -10.52 -9.12
CA LEU A 170 9.85 -11.53 -8.89
C LEU A 170 9.39 -12.25 -10.17
N GLY A 171 9.94 -11.93 -11.36
CA GLY A 171 9.49 -12.48 -12.63
C GLY A 171 8.08 -12.02 -13.04
N ALA A 172 7.65 -10.86 -12.55
CA ALA A 172 6.41 -10.15 -12.88
C ALA A 172 6.70 -8.76 -13.49
N GLY A 173 7.74 -8.67 -14.32
CA GLY A 173 8.28 -7.40 -14.81
C GLY A 173 7.31 -6.61 -15.69
N GLU A 174 6.48 -7.29 -16.49
CA GLU A 174 5.45 -6.62 -17.31
C GLU A 174 4.40 -5.96 -16.42
N GLN A 175 3.90 -6.69 -15.42
CA GLN A 175 2.93 -6.19 -14.44
C GLN A 175 3.51 -5.02 -13.64
N GLY A 176 4.78 -5.13 -13.21
CA GLY A 176 5.48 -4.07 -12.49
C GLY A 176 5.58 -2.78 -13.28
N ARG A 177 5.98 -2.87 -14.56
CA ARG A 177 6.05 -1.70 -15.46
C ARG A 177 4.68 -1.11 -15.76
N ALA A 178 3.68 -1.94 -16.03
CA ALA A 178 2.31 -1.48 -16.29
C ALA A 178 1.71 -0.76 -15.08
N LEU A 179 1.88 -1.32 -13.87
CA LEU A 179 1.44 -0.71 -12.62
C LEU A 179 2.14 0.63 -12.38
N SER A 180 3.47 0.66 -12.48
CA SER A 180 4.28 1.88 -12.31
C SER A 180 3.82 3.00 -13.26
N GLU A 181 3.57 2.69 -14.54
CA GLU A 181 3.13 3.67 -15.54
C GLU A 181 1.71 4.17 -15.27
N SER A 182 0.79 3.29 -14.88
CA SER A 182 -0.57 3.68 -14.49
C SER A 182 -0.54 4.68 -13.32
N LEU A 183 0.25 4.39 -12.28
CA LEU A 183 0.40 5.27 -11.12
C LEU A 183 1.05 6.61 -11.49
N ARG A 184 2.05 6.59 -12.38
CA ARG A 184 2.69 7.81 -12.91
C ARG A 184 1.70 8.70 -13.65
N THR A 185 0.85 8.13 -14.48
CA THR A 185 -0.20 8.86 -15.20
C THR A 185 -1.16 9.55 -14.23
N ARG A 186 -1.60 8.86 -13.17
CA ARG A 186 -2.45 9.45 -12.12
C ARG A 186 -1.79 10.65 -11.43
N LEU A 187 -0.51 10.52 -11.08
CA LEU A 187 0.25 11.62 -10.45
C LEU A 187 0.42 12.81 -11.40
N GLN A 188 0.61 12.57 -12.70
CA GLN A 188 0.66 13.64 -13.70
C GLN A 188 -0.70 14.35 -13.83
N ASP A 189 -1.79 13.61 -13.82
CA ASP A 189 -3.14 14.17 -13.85
C ASP A 189 -3.42 15.02 -12.61
N LEU A 190 -3.02 14.54 -11.44
CA LEU A 190 -3.11 15.30 -10.19
C LEU A 190 -2.27 16.58 -10.25
N HIS A 191 -1.03 16.48 -10.71
CA HIS A 191 -0.14 17.64 -10.85
C HIS A 191 -0.77 18.73 -11.72
N ARG A 192 -1.36 18.37 -12.87
CA ARG A 192 -2.06 19.33 -13.73
C ARG A 192 -3.24 20.02 -13.04
N ARG A 193 -3.95 19.33 -12.16
CA ARG A 193 -5.06 19.92 -11.39
C ARG A 193 -4.57 20.92 -10.36
N LEU A 194 -3.37 20.71 -9.80
CA LEU A 194 -2.79 21.52 -8.72
C LEU A 194 -1.80 22.57 -9.20
N GLU A 195 -1.49 22.66 -10.49
CA GLU A 195 -0.41 23.48 -11.05
C GLU A 195 -0.47 24.98 -10.64
N ASN A 196 -1.68 25.54 -10.49
CA ASN A 196 -1.86 26.95 -10.13
C ASN A 196 -2.39 27.16 -8.70
N ILE A 197 -2.27 26.14 -7.85
CA ILE A 197 -2.75 26.17 -6.47
C ILE A 197 -1.59 26.47 -5.54
N THR A 198 -1.78 27.42 -4.62
CA THR A 198 -0.82 27.68 -3.55
C THR A 198 -0.79 26.51 -2.58
N PRO A 199 0.38 25.95 -2.28
CA PRO A 199 0.48 24.85 -1.33
C PRO A 199 -0.07 25.21 0.05
N THR A 200 -0.86 24.33 0.63
CA THR A 200 -1.42 24.48 1.98
C THR A 200 -0.38 24.07 3.03
N ARG A 201 -0.21 24.89 4.06
CA ARG A 201 0.74 24.64 5.15
C ARG A 201 0.16 23.62 6.13
N VAL A 202 0.83 22.49 6.30
CA VAL A 202 0.30 21.36 7.08
C VAL A 202 1.31 20.85 8.11
N PHE A 203 0.78 20.31 9.21
CA PHE A 203 1.52 19.56 10.19
C PHE A 203 1.10 18.09 10.08
N PHE A 204 2.02 17.20 9.66
CA PHE A 204 1.77 15.78 9.59
C PHE A 204 2.20 15.12 10.91
N VAL A 205 1.29 14.38 11.54
CA VAL A 205 1.56 13.66 12.80
C VAL A 205 1.87 12.22 12.49
N VAL A 206 3.13 11.83 12.69
CA VAL A 206 3.59 10.44 12.59
C VAL A 206 3.31 9.69 13.89
N TRP A 207 3.57 10.35 15.02
CA TRP A 207 3.36 9.80 16.36
C TRP A 207 3.11 10.91 17.35
N HIS A 208 2.27 10.68 18.35
CA HIS A 208 1.84 11.75 19.27
C HIS A 208 2.62 11.79 20.60
N GLU A 209 3.21 10.66 21.06
CA GLU A 209 3.98 10.59 22.30
C GLU A 209 5.18 9.62 22.17
N PRO A 210 6.41 10.12 21.97
CA PRO A 210 6.75 11.55 21.79
C PRO A 210 6.19 12.08 20.48
N LEU A 211 5.88 13.38 20.44
CA LEU A 211 5.39 14.02 19.19
C LEU A 211 6.45 13.94 18.10
N MET A 212 6.11 13.33 16.99
CA MET A 212 6.99 13.14 15.83
C MET A 212 6.29 13.56 14.54
N SER A 213 7.05 14.14 13.65
CA SER A 213 6.61 14.55 12.32
C SER A 213 7.53 14.00 11.23
N ILE A 214 7.40 14.51 10.02
CA ILE A 214 8.17 14.10 8.84
C ILE A 214 9.24 15.14 8.50
N GLY A 215 10.44 14.65 8.19
CA GLY A 215 11.50 15.44 7.57
C GLY A 215 11.30 15.57 6.07
N GLN A 216 11.92 16.60 5.47
CA GLN A 216 11.74 16.93 4.04
C GLN A 216 12.33 15.90 3.08
N ASP A 217 13.19 15.01 3.56
CA ASP A 217 13.88 13.95 2.82
C ASP A 217 13.12 12.62 2.80
N THR A 218 11.88 12.59 3.33
CA THR A 218 11.05 11.38 3.37
C THR A 218 10.11 11.28 2.17
N TYR A 219 9.75 10.04 1.78
CA TYR A 219 8.75 9.83 0.74
C TYR A 219 7.36 10.39 1.13
N ILE A 220 7.05 10.46 2.44
CA ILE A 220 5.81 11.10 2.92
C ILE A 220 5.83 12.60 2.64
N ALA A 221 6.96 13.27 2.88
CA ALA A 221 7.08 14.69 2.56
C ALA A 221 6.97 14.95 1.04
N ASP A 222 7.50 14.06 0.20
CA ASP A 222 7.32 14.13 -1.24
C ASP A 222 5.86 13.88 -1.64
N ALA A 223 5.19 12.91 -1.01
CA ALA A 223 3.77 12.63 -1.21
C ALA A 223 2.90 13.84 -0.85
N MET A 224 3.19 14.51 0.27
CA MET A 224 2.49 15.73 0.68
C MET A 224 2.67 16.87 -0.34
N ARG A 225 3.91 17.10 -0.81
CA ARG A 225 4.16 18.11 -1.86
C ARG A 225 3.35 17.84 -3.13
N ARG A 226 3.25 16.58 -3.53
CA ARG A 226 2.44 16.16 -4.69
C ARG A 226 0.94 16.34 -4.47
N ALA A 227 0.49 16.31 -3.22
CA ALA A 227 -0.88 16.63 -2.84
C ALA A 227 -1.16 18.15 -2.69
N GLY A 228 -0.20 19.00 -3.01
CA GLY A 228 -0.31 20.45 -2.82
C GLY A 228 -0.15 20.90 -1.38
N ALA A 229 0.58 20.14 -0.55
CA ALA A 229 0.84 20.45 0.85
C ALA A 229 2.32 20.79 1.10
N GLU A 230 2.56 21.72 2.03
CA GLU A 230 3.89 22.05 2.53
C GLU A 230 3.97 21.78 4.04
N SER A 231 4.97 21.01 4.46
CA SER A 231 5.20 20.75 5.89
C SER A 231 5.71 21.99 6.59
N VAL A 232 5.11 22.33 7.74
CA VAL A 232 5.55 23.44 8.60
C VAL A 232 6.79 23.11 9.43
N ILE A 233 7.30 21.88 9.36
CA ILE A 233 8.50 21.43 10.08
C ILE A 233 9.71 21.59 9.17
N PRO A 234 10.65 22.51 9.47
CA PRO A 234 11.80 22.79 8.61
C PRO A 234 12.93 21.75 8.74
N THR A 235 12.77 20.72 9.57
CA THR A 235 13.76 19.68 9.80
C THR A 235 13.97 18.85 8.54
N ARG A 236 15.20 18.41 8.28
CA ARG A 236 15.59 17.81 7.00
C ARG A 236 15.76 16.31 7.04
N GLU A 237 15.76 15.67 8.21
CA GLU A 237 16.12 14.27 8.33
C GLU A 237 15.03 13.43 8.97
N GLY A 238 14.61 12.39 8.27
CA GLY A 238 13.81 11.27 8.73
C GLY A 238 12.51 11.68 9.43
N TYR A 239 12.37 11.22 10.68
CA TYR A 239 11.16 11.41 11.48
C TYR A 239 11.52 12.15 12.78
N PRO A 240 11.64 13.48 12.74
CA PRO A 240 12.08 14.27 13.88
C PRO A 240 11.06 14.31 15.01
N ARG A 241 11.58 14.34 16.25
CA ARG A 241 10.79 14.77 17.41
C ARG A 241 10.60 16.28 17.35
N VAL A 242 9.39 16.73 17.63
CA VAL A 242 9.03 18.15 17.67
C VAL A 242 8.32 18.50 18.97
N SER A 243 8.28 19.76 19.34
CA SER A 243 7.49 20.23 20.48
C SER A 243 6.19 20.91 20.04
N TRP A 244 5.19 20.94 20.91
CA TRP A 244 3.95 21.65 20.63
C TRP A 244 4.19 23.16 20.48
N GLU A 245 5.16 23.73 21.20
CA GLU A 245 5.55 25.15 21.08
C GLU A 245 6.10 25.46 19.67
N GLU A 246 6.84 24.52 19.07
CA GLU A 246 7.32 24.64 17.69
C GLU A 246 6.15 24.63 16.70
N VAL A 247 5.19 23.72 16.87
CA VAL A 247 4.00 23.61 16.02
C VAL A 247 3.10 24.83 16.18
N VAL A 248 2.89 25.33 17.43
CA VAL A 248 2.13 26.55 17.70
C VAL A 248 2.79 27.78 17.05
N ARG A 249 4.13 27.88 17.13
CA ARG A 249 4.85 28.98 16.44
C ARG A 249 4.67 28.92 14.93
N ALA A 250 4.64 27.73 14.37
CA ALA A 250 4.50 27.51 12.93
C ALA A 250 3.06 27.75 12.42
N GLN A 251 2.04 27.57 13.28
CA GLN A 251 0.61 27.73 12.93
C GLN A 251 0.26 27.06 11.60
N PRO A 252 0.19 25.72 11.52
CA PRO A 252 -0.26 25.03 10.32
C PRO A 252 -1.72 25.36 10.02
N GLU A 253 -2.08 25.37 8.75
CA GLU A 253 -3.48 25.53 8.32
C GLU A 253 -4.28 24.22 8.53
N TYR A 254 -3.63 23.08 8.38
CA TYR A 254 -4.22 21.76 8.63
C TYR A 254 -3.30 20.87 9.46
N ILE A 255 -3.91 19.98 10.25
CA ILE A 255 -3.23 18.85 10.90
C ILE A 255 -3.65 17.60 10.16
N VAL A 256 -2.68 16.76 9.76
CA VAL A 256 -2.91 15.57 8.94
C VAL A 256 -2.44 14.33 9.69
N PHE A 257 -3.28 13.30 9.70
CA PHE A 257 -2.98 11.96 10.20
C PHE A 257 -3.18 10.93 9.09
N GLY A 258 -2.30 9.93 9.02
CA GLY A 258 -2.49 8.75 8.19
C GLY A 258 -2.86 7.56 9.06
N SER A 259 -4.09 7.03 8.93
CA SER A 259 -4.55 5.89 9.76
C SER A 259 -5.59 5.03 9.05
N ALA A 260 -5.48 3.71 9.27
CA ALA A 260 -6.54 2.76 8.93
C ALA A 260 -7.71 2.79 9.92
N HIS A 261 -7.53 3.44 11.10
CA HIS A 261 -8.45 3.47 12.23
C HIS A 261 -8.77 4.91 12.65
N PRO A 262 -9.62 5.63 11.89
CA PRO A 262 -9.96 7.03 12.18
C PRO A 262 -10.55 7.24 13.59
N GLU A 263 -11.23 6.22 14.12
CA GLU A 263 -11.80 6.22 15.48
C GLU A 263 -10.72 6.30 16.57
N GLU A 264 -9.58 5.63 16.38
CA GLU A 264 -8.44 5.69 17.31
C GLU A 264 -7.81 7.09 17.30
N ILE A 265 -7.66 7.69 16.11
CA ILE A 265 -7.17 9.07 15.97
C ILE A 265 -8.14 10.05 16.65
N THR A 266 -9.44 9.84 16.49
CA THR A 266 -10.47 10.67 17.14
C THR A 266 -10.40 10.57 18.66
N ALA A 267 -10.21 9.35 19.21
CA ALA A 267 -10.03 9.13 20.65
C ALA A 267 -8.74 9.81 21.15
N MET A 268 -7.63 9.63 20.44
CA MET A 268 -6.35 10.27 20.74
C MET A 268 -6.47 11.80 20.73
N MET A 269 -7.15 12.40 19.75
CA MET A 269 -7.39 13.85 19.70
C MET A 269 -8.18 14.33 20.93
N ALA A 270 -9.12 13.54 21.45
CA ALA A 270 -9.85 13.88 22.66
C ALA A 270 -8.93 13.98 23.89
N GLU A 271 -7.94 13.11 23.99
CA GLU A 271 -6.89 13.16 25.04
C GLU A 271 -5.98 14.39 24.84
N MET A 272 -5.58 14.64 23.58
CA MET A 272 -4.72 15.79 23.23
C MET A 272 -5.35 17.14 23.53
N ARG A 273 -6.69 17.25 23.61
CA ARG A 273 -7.39 18.50 23.95
C ARG A 273 -6.91 19.15 25.26
N ASN A 274 -6.32 18.38 26.15
CA ASN A 274 -5.81 18.87 27.43
C ASN A 274 -4.32 19.24 27.39
N LEU A 275 -3.63 18.95 26.28
CA LEU A 275 -2.21 19.23 26.15
C LEU A 275 -1.98 20.74 25.93
N PRO A 276 -0.98 21.34 26.62
CA PRO A 276 -0.54 22.69 26.32
C PRO A 276 -0.14 22.82 24.83
N GLY A 277 -0.56 23.91 24.22
CA GLY A 277 -0.28 24.19 22.81
C GLY A 277 -1.29 23.62 21.81
N TRP A 278 -1.96 22.49 22.11
CA TRP A 278 -2.95 21.93 21.19
C TRP A 278 -4.11 22.90 20.93
N ARG A 279 -4.64 23.52 21.98
CA ARG A 279 -5.75 24.47 21.88
C ARG A 279 -5.39 25.79 21.21
N ASP A 280 -4.09 26.13 21.18
CA ASP A 280 -3.60 27.38 20.63
C ASP A 280 -3.39 27.29 19.10
N LEU A 281 -3.69 26.12 18.51
CA LEU A 281 -3.61 25.90 17.08
C LEU A 281 -4.91 26.33 16.41
N LYS A 282 -4.85 27.25 15.45
CA LYS A 282 -6.01 27.65 14.64
C LYS A 282 -6.64 26.47 13.90
N ALA A 283 -5.82 25.53 13.42
CA ALA A 283 -6.31 24.32 12.77
C ALA A 283 -7.22 23.49 13.70
N VAL A 284 -6.98 23.50 15.02
CA VAL A 284 -7.82 22.82 16.01
C VAL A 284 -9.10 23.63 16.27
N GLU A 285 -8.99 24.94 16.43
CA GLU A 285 -10.13 25.85 16.63
C GLU A 285 -11.10 25.80 15.44
N GLU A 286 -10.55 25.80 14.22
CA GLU A 286 -11.31 25.79 12.96
C GLU A 286 -11.71 24.37 12.51
N ASN A 287 -11.40 23.33 13.30
CA ASN A 287 -11.64 21.90 12.97
C ASN A 287 -11.02 21.47 11.63
N LYS A 288 -9.87 22.03 11.28
CA LYS A 288 -9.09 21.70 10.09
C LYS A 288 -8.14 20.52 10.35
N ILE A 289 -8.72 19.40 10.71
CA ILE A 289 -8.00 18.15 10.98
C ILE A 289 -8.45 17.12 9.94
N VAL A 290 -7.48 16.57 9.23
CA VAL A 290 -7.70 15.60 8.15
C VAL A 290 -7.12 14.26 8.54
N ILE A 291 -7.92 13.22 8.46
CA ILE A 291 -7.47 11.83 8.62
C ILE A 291 -7.60 11.18 7.27
N ILE A 292 -6.48 10.76 6.69
CA ILE A 292 -6.42 10.06 5.42
C ILE A 292 -6.04 8.59 5.62
N SER A 293 -6.15 7.81 4.58
CA SER A 293 -5.75 6.41 4.56
C SER A 293 -4.32 6.19 5.07
N ASP A 294 -4.09 5.10 5.80
CA ASP A 294 -2.77 4.61 6.23
C ASP A 294 -1.80 4.33 5.08
N ALA A 295 -2.32 4.24 3.85
CA ALA A 295 -1.52 4.07 2.64
C ALA A 295 -0.43 5.13 2.47
N ILE A 296 -0.59 6.32 3.07
CA ILE A 296 0.45 7.36 3.09
C ILE A 296 1.70 6.94 3.87
N ASN A 297 1.58 6.02 4.82
CA ASN A 297 2.66 5.58 5.71
C ASN A 297 3.55 4.49 5.10
N GLY A 298 3.26 4.02 3.89
CA GLY A 298 4.00 2.96 3.22
C GLY A 298 4.43 3.31 1.79
N PRO A 299 5.71 3.07 1.40
CA PRO A 299 6.18 3.25 0.03
C PRO A 299 5.70 2.07 -0.85
N ALA A 300 4.39 2.05 -1.15
CA ALA A 300 3.67 0.99 -1.85
C ALA A 300 2.68 1.59 -2.88
N PRO A 301 2.06 0.79 -3.76
CA PRO A 301 1.18 1.30 -4.82
C PRO A 301 0.07 2.23 -4.33
N ARG A 302 -0.56 1.95 -3.17
CA ARG A 302 -1.64 2.76 -2.61
C ARG A 302 -1.22 4.15 -2.12
N ILE A 303 0.08 4.46 -2.08
CA ILE A 303 0.52 5.83 -1.73
C ILE A 303 -0.09 6.87 -2.67
N VAL A 304 -0.33 6.52 -3.94
CA VAL A 304 -0.97 7.42 -4.91
C VAL A 304 -2.43 7.68 -4.55
N ASP A 305 -3.15 6.67 -4.04
CA ASP A 305 -4.52 6.86 -3.54
C ASP A 305 -4.55 7.85 -2.37
N ALA A 306 -3.62 7.71 -1.42
CA ALA A 306 -3.51 8.61 -0.28
C ALA A 306 -3.12 10.05 -0.68
N ILE A 307 -2.25 10.20 -1.69
CA ILE A 307 -1.90 11.53 -2.24
C ILE A 307 -3.13 12.19 -2.85
N GLU A 308 -3.90 11.47 -3.66
CA GLU A 308 -5.13 12.00 -4.26
C GLU A 308 -6.20 12.31 -3.22
N GLU A 309 -6.33 11.47 -2.17
CA GLU A 309 -7.23 11.70 -1.04
C GLU A 309 -6.88 12.99 -0.31
N LEU A 310 -5.60 13.16 0.05
CA LEU A 310 -5.10 14.38 0.71
C LEU A 310 -5.35 15.61 -0.15
N ALA A 311 -5.04 15.55 -1.44
CA ALA A 311 -5.26 16.66 -2.36
C ALA A 311 -6.72 17.08 -2.43
N ARG A 312 -7.67 16.14 -2.42
CA ARG A 312 -9.11 16.45 -2.40
C ARG A 312 -9.56 17.11 -1.11
N HIS A 313 -8.94 16.75 0.02
CA HIS A 313 -9.23 17.38 1.32
C HIS A 313 -8.70 18.81 1.40
N LEU A 314 -7.49 19.03 0.91
CA LEU A 314 -6.83 20.34 1.01
C LEU A 314 -7.30 21.34 -0.07
N HIS A 315 -7.64 20.84 -1.26
CA HIS A 315 -7.93 21.61 -2.47
C HIS A 315 -9.20 21.11 -3.18
N PRO A 316 -10.37 21.08 -2.51
CA PRO A 316 -11.59 20.56 -3.11
C PRO A 316 -11.97 21.32 -4.40
N GLU A 317 -11.60 22.58 -4.53
CA GLU A 317 -11.84 23.41 -5.71
C GLU A 317 -11.16 22.88 -6.98
N ALA A 318 -10.02 22.18 -6.85
CA ALA A 318 -9.29 21.57 -7.98
C ALA A 318 -10.03 20.36 -8.59
N PHE A 319 -11.03 19.83 -7.88
CA PHE A 319 -11.77 18.64 -8.26
C PHE A 319 -13.22 18.92 -8.64
N VAL A 320 -13.66 20.19 -8.56
CA VAL A 320 -14.94 20.61 -9.11
C VAL A 320 -14.83 20.61 -10.62
N GLU A 321 -15.58 19.73 -11.31
CA GLU A 321 -15.68 19.80 -12.76
C GLU A 321 -16.23 21.19 -13.13
N ALA A 322 -15.48 21.95 -13.93
CA ALA A 322 -16.03 23.18 -14.52
C ALA A 322 -17.35 22.80 -15.19
N PRO A 323 -18.46 23.55 -14.94
CA PRO A 323 -19.71 23.28 -15.62
C PRO A 323 -19.39 23.23 -17.11
N ARG A 324 -19.66 22.12 -17.76
CA ARG A 324 -19.51 21.99 -19.22
C ARG A 324 -20.25 23.19 -19.80
N ALA A 325 -19.48 24.13 -20.36
CA ALA A 325 -20.07 25.22 -21.11
C ALA A 325 -21.04 24.57 -22.08
N ALA A 326 -22.33 24.86 -21.93
CA ALA A 326 -23.36 24.33 -22.76
C ALA A 326 -22.88 24.64 -24.20
N ALA A 327 -22.52 23.60 -24.94
CA ALA A 327 -22.16 23.76 -26.33
C ALA A 327 -23.36 24.50 -26.96
N GLY A 328 -23.17 25.80 -27.22
CA GLY A 328 -24.17 26.65 -27.80
C GLY A 328 -24.63 25.95 -29.06
N VAL A 329 -25.84 25.42 -29.04
CA VAL A 329 -26.54 25.02 -30.25
C VAL A 329 -26.73 26.31 -31.01
N ALA A 330 -25.82 26.60 -31.90
CA ALA A 330 -26.02 27.62 -32.92
C ALA A 330 -27.21 27.15 -33.76
N HIS A 331 -28.40 27.63 -33.42
CA HIS A 331 -29.52 27.50 -34.33
C HIS A 331 -29.13 28.23 -35.62
N PRO A 332 -29.16 27.57 -36.79
CA PRO A 332 -29.03 28.26 -38.05
C PRO A 332 -30.27 29.17 -38.17
N MET A 333 -30.06 30.48 -38.15
CA MET A 333 -31.05 31.47 -38.55
C MET A 333 -31.43 31.18 -39.98
N ILE A 334 -32.59 30.55 -40.18
CA ILE A 334 -33.21 30.44 -41.50
C ILE A 334 -33.65 31.85 -41.88
N GLY A 335 -32.90 32.48 -42.82
CA GLY A 335 -33.25 33.75 -43.42
C GLY A 335 -34.54 33.62 -44.22
N LEU A 336 -35.64 34.18 -43.70
CA LEU A 336 -36.83 34.44 -44.50
C LEU A 336 -36.51 35.57 -45.49
N ALA A 337 -36.27 35.18 -46.74
CA ALA A 337 -36.25 36.10 -47.88
C ALA A 337 -37.66 36.66 -48.07
N ALA A 338 -37.84 37.92 -47.68
CA ALA A 338 -39.05 38.67 -48.04
C ALA A 338 -39.05 38.95 -49.54
N SER A 339 -39.89 38.22 -50.32
CA SER A 339 -40.20 38.50 -51.71
C SER A 339 -41.06 39.75 -51.76
N ALA A 340 -40.47 40.84 -52.24
CA ALA A 340 -41.19 42.07 -52.62
C ALA A 340 -41.99 41.84 -53.93
N MET A 341 -43.30 41.66 -53.81
CA MET A 341 -44.19 41.75 -54.96
C MET A 341 -44.57 43.22 -55.21
N SER A 342 -43.99 43.75 -56.27
CA SER A 342 -44.43 44.99 -56.95
C SER A 342 -45.90 44.89 -57.37
N ARG A 343 -46.71 45.86 -56.88
CA ARG A 343 -48.01 46.18 -57.56
C ARG A 343 -47.90 47.56 -58.14
N ALA A 344 -48.11 47.59 -59.49
CA ALA A 344 -48.28 48.80 -60.27
C ALA A 344 -49.62 49.46 -59.99
N PRO A 345 -49.76 50.78 -60.22
CA PRO A 345 -50.98 51.51 -59.96
C PRO A 345 -51.95 51.40 -61.12
N GLU A 346 -53.23 51.21 -60.81
CA GLU A 346 -54.32 51.32 -61.81
C GLU A 346 -55.12 52.57 -61.53
N ASN A 347 -55.36 53.31 -62.67
CA ASN A 347 -55.96 54.67 -62.85
C ASN A 347 -57.44 54.70 -62.51
N ALA A 348 -57.82 55.82 -61.94
CA ALA A 348 -58.86 56.85 -62.31
C ALA A 348 -60.21 56.35 -62.91
N PRO A 349 -61.31 57.14 -62.90
CA PRO A 349 -61.36 58.63 -62.86
C PRO A 349 -61.90 59.24 -61.60
#